data_2c1a406bd0eb7d7e265ffedb75deb7de
#
_entry.id   2c1a406bd0eb7d7e265ffedb75deb7de
#
_cell.length_a   1.000
_cell.length_b   1.000
_cell.length_c   1.000
_cell.angle_alpha   90.00
_cell.angle_beta   90.00
_cell.angle_gamma   90.00
#
_symmetry.space_group_name_H-M   'P 1'
#
loop_
_entity.id
_entity.type
_entity.pdbx_description
1 polymer ?
#
loop_
_entity_poly.entity_id
_entity_poly.type
_entity_poly.pdbx_seq_one_letter_code
_entity_poly.pdbx_strand_id
1 'polypeptide(L)'
;MDIAELKSKSIEELHEMAEELSIANFSGLRKQDLIFRIEQNLLDSDVVLRGEGVLEILPEGYGFLRSQDWNYLYGPDDIYVSPSQIKRFDLKTGDIISGQVRPPKDGERYFALLRVEA
;
A
#
# COMPACT_ATOMS: atom_id res chain seq x y z
N MET A 1 -9.83 -4.05 -3.02
CA MET A 1 -9.26 -3.26 -4.12
C MET A 1 -7.75 -3.28 -4.06
N ASP A 2 -7.10 -3.38 -5.20
CA ASP A 2 -5.64 -3.40 -5.30
C ASP A 2 -5.10 -1.97 -5.37
N ILE A 3 -4.09 -1.65 -4.56
CA ILE A 3 -3.50 -0.31 -4.57
C ILE A 3 -2.82 0.01 -5.91
N ALA A 4 -2.35 -1.01 -6.63
CA ALA A 4 -1.78 -0.80 -7.96
C ALA A 4 -2.84 -0.29 -8.95
N GLU A 5 -4.08 -0.73 -8.83
CA GLU A 5 -5.18 -0.22 -9.65
C GLU A 5 -5.40 1.27 -9.41
N LEU A 6 -5.38 1.71 -8.15
CA LEU A 6 -5.54 3.12 -7.82
C LEU A 6 -4.42 3.96 -8.41
N LYS A 7 -3.19 3.49 -8.32
CA LYS A 7 -2.03 4.22 -8.82
C LYS A 7 -2.01 4.31 -10.35
N SER A 8 -2.62 3.35 -11.04
CA SER A 8 -2.68 3.33 -12.49
C SER A 8 -3.78 4.21 -13.08
N LYS A 9 -4.73 4.66 -12.26
CA LYS A 9 -5.83 5.52 -12.74
C LYS A 9 -5.36 6.93 -13.05
N SER A 10 -6.02 7.56 -14.05
CA SER A 10 -5.78 8.97 -14.33
C SER A 10 -6.38 9.84 -13.23
N ILE A 11 -5.94 11.11 -13.15
CA ILE A 11 -6.49 12.06 -12.17
C ILE A 11 -8.01 12.22 -12.37
N GLU A 12 -8.48 12.17 -13.60
CA GLU A 12 -9.89 12.30 -13.92
C GLU A 12 -10.70 11.11 -13.40
N GLU A 13 -10.18 9.90 -13.59
CA GLU A 13 -10.80 8.69 -13.05
C GLU A 13 -10.85 8.69 -11.53
N LEU A 14 -9.80 9.21 -10.89
CA LEU A 14 -9.75 9.34 -9.44
C LEU A 14 -10.76 10.37 -8.93
N HIS A 15 -10.95 11.48 -9.66
CA HIS A 15 -11.98 12.46 -9.31
C HIS A 15 -13.37 11.85 -9.38
N GLU A 16 -13.67 11.08 -10.41
CA GLU A 16 -14.95 10.38 -10.53
C GLU A 16 -15.17 9.42 -9.36
N MET A 17 -14.14 8.66 -9.01
CA MET A 17 -14.19 7.73 -7.89
C MET A 17 -14.43 8.45 -6.56
N ALA A 18 -13.75 9.56 -6.33
CA ALA A 18 -13.93 10.36 -5.13
C ALA A 18 -15.36 10.92 -5.04
N GLU A 19 -15.93 11.33 -6.17
CA GLU A 19 -17.31 11.82 -6.23
C GLU A 19 -18.30 10.71 -5.89
N GLU A 20 -18.11 9.52 -6.44
CA GLU A 20 -18.94 8.35 -6.13
C GLU A 20 -18.88 7.97 -4.67
N LEU A 21 -17.72 8.11 -4.04
CA LEU A 21 -17.52 7.82 -2.63
C LEU A 21 -17.92 8.95 -1.71
N SER A 22 -18.43 10.05 -2.25
CA SER A 22 -18.86 11.24 -1.50
C SER A 22 -17.75 11.86 -0.66
N ILE A 23 -16.53 11.84 -1.16
CA ILE A 23 -15.38 12.47 -0.51
C ILE A 23 -15.47 13.98 -0.72
N ALA A 24 -15.38 14.76 0.36
CA ALA A 24 -15.45 16.21 0.31
C ALA A 24 -14.09 16.85 0.00
N ASN A 25 -14.13 18.02 -0.65
CA ASN A 25 -12.97 18.89 -0.84
C ASN A 25 -11.78 18.23 -1.54
N PHE A 26 -12.05 17.43 -2.57
CA PHE A 26 -10.99 16.73 -3.29
C PHE A 26 -10.46 17.45 -4.53
N SER A 27 -11.18 18.46 -5.03
CA SER A 27 -10.92 19.03 -6.36
C SER A 27 -9.58 19.73 -6.52
N GLY A 28 -8.96 20.18 -5.45
CA GLY A 28 -7.65 20.82 -5.50
C GLY A 28 -6.48 19.93 -5.14
N LEU A 29 -6.71 18.65 -4.92
CA LEU A 29 -5.67 17.74 -4.45
C LEU A 29 -4.80 17.23 -5.60
N ARG A 30 -3.52 17.01 -5.30
CA ARG A 30 -2.61 16.31 -6.21
C ARG A 30 -3.05 14.85 -6.32
N LYS A 31 -2.65 14.19 -7.40
CA LYS A 31 -2.99 12.79 -7.63
C LYS A 31 -2.63 11.91 -6.43
N GLN A 32 -1.45 12.08 -5.87
CA GLN A 32 -0.98 11.30 -4.73
C GLN A 32 -1.85 11.51 -3.50
N ASP A 33 -2.21 12.75 -3.19
CA ASP A 33 -3.05 13.08 -2.05
C ASP A 33 -4.48 12.59 -2.26
N LEU A 34 -4.97 12.64 -3.49
CA LEU A 34 -6.28 12.14 -3.84
C LEU A 34 -6.36 10.62 -3.66
N ILE A 35 -5.36 9.90 -4.12
CA ILE A 35 -5.25 8.45 -3.91
C ILE A 35 -5.29 8.14 -2.41
N PHE A 36 -4.54 8.87 -1.61
CA PHE A 36 -4.52 8.68 -0.16
C PHE A 36 -5.91 8.88 0.47
N ARG A 37 -6.62 9.92 0.05
CA ARG A 37 -7.98 10.19 0.55
C ARG A 37 -8.93 9.06 0.19
N ILE A 38 -8.84 8.54 -1.03
CA ILE A 38 -9.65 7.42 -1.48
C ILE A 38 -9.32 6.17 -0.66
N GLU A 39 -8.05 5.88 -0.45
CA GLU A 39 -7.61 4.73 0.34
C GLU A 39 -8.12 4.79 1.77
N GLN A 40 -8.07 5.95 2.42
CA GLN A 40 -8.60 6.14 3.77
C GLN A 40 -10.12 5.89 3.81
N ASN A 41 -10.84 6.39 2.82
CA ASN A 41 -12.28 6.18 2.73
C ASN A 41 -12.62 4.70 2.56
N LEU A 42 -11.90 4.00 1.69
CA LEU A 42 -12.11 2.56 1.47
C LEU A 42 -11.82 1.74 2.72
N LEU A 43 -10.80 2.13 3.48
CA LEU A 43 -10.47 1.46 4.73
C LEU A 43 -11.63 1.58 5.73
N ASP A 44 -12.23 2.76 5.86
CA ASP A 44 -13.34 3.02 6.76
C ASP A 44 -14.62 2.27 6.35
N SER A 45 -14.73 1.90 5.08
CA SER A 45 -15.91 1.20 4.55
C SER A 45 -15.73 -0.32 4.44
N ASP A 46 -14.75 -0.89 5.13
CA ASP A 46 -14.43 -2.32 5.13
C ASP A 46 -13.98 -2.88 3.78
N VAL A 47 -13.61 -2.03 2.84
CA VAL A 47 -13.02 -2.49 1.59
C VAL A 47 -11.57 -2.89 1.84
N VAL A 48 -11.23 -4.10 1.39
CA VAL A 48 -9.88 -4.64 1.58
C VAL A 48 -8.92 -4.06 0.55
N LEU A 49 -7.83 -3.46 1.03
CA LEU A 49 -6.73 -3.02 0.17
C LEU A 49 -5.70 -4.14 0.09
N ARG A 50 -5.15 -4.36 -1.11
CA ARG A 50 -4.15 -5.40 -1.35
C ARG A 50 -2.90 -4.82 -1.97
N GLY A 51 -1.76 -5.41 -1.62
CA GLY A 51 -0.47 -5.06 -2.17
C GLY A 51 0.38 -6.29 -2.39
N GLU A 52 1.42 -6.13 -3.20
CA GLU A 52 2.33 -7.21 -3.58
C GLU A 52 3.73 -6.65 -3.79
N GLY A 53 4.75 -7.48 -3.55
CA GLY A 53 6.12 -7.12 -3.80
C GLY A 53 7.10 -8.23 -3.45
N VAL A 54 8.37 -7.95 -3.67
CA VAL A 54 9.48 -8.86 -3.33
C VAL A 54 10.05 -8.44 -1.98
N LEU A 55 10.12 -9.37 -1.05
CA LEU A 55 10.58 -9.10 0.30
C LEU A 55 12.09 -8.86 0.35
N GLU A 56 12.48 -7.77 1.02
CA GLU A 56 13.85 -7.54 1.44
C GLU A 56 13.86 -7.35 2.96
N ILE A 57 14.56 -8.24 3.68
CA ILE A 57 14.68 -8.17 5.14
C ILE A 57 15.92 -7.35 5.48
N LEU A 58 15.75 -6.33 6.33
CA LEU A 58 16.84 -5.47 6.76
C LEU A 58 17.54 -6.05 7.99
N PRO A 59 18.77 -5.60 8.27
CA PRO A 59 19.52 -6.10 9.44
C PRO A 59 18.81 -5.93 10.77
N GLU A 60 17.93 -4.94 10.87
CA GLU A 60 17.15 -4.66 12.09
C GLU A 60 16.04 -5.70 12.34
N GLY A 61 15.74 -6.56 11.37
CA GLY A 61 14.78 -7.65 11.52
C GLY A 61 13.40 -7.39 10.91
N TYR A 62 13.09 -6.18 10.51
CA TYR A 62 11.88 -5.89 9.74
C TYR A 62 12.20 -5.91 8.24
N GLY A 63 11.18 -5.82 7.40
CA GLY A 63 11.40 -5.87 5.96
C GLY A 63 10.47 -4.93 5.20
N PHE A 64 10.72 -4.87 3.90
CA PHE A 64 9.86 -4.15 2.94
C PHE A 64 9.58 -5.01 1.75
N LEU A 65 8.37 -4.89 1.19
CA LEU A 65 8.05 -5.45 -0.12
C LEU A 65 8.44 -4.40 -1.16
N ARG A 66 9.43 -4.73 -1.98
CA ARG A 66 9.93 -3.83 -3.02
C ARG A 66 9.07 -3.93 -4.27
N SER A 67 8.83 -2.80 -4.90
CA SER A 67 7.98 -2.70 -6.07
C SER A 67 8.76 -2.87 -7.36
N GLN A 68 8.16 -3.56 -8.34
CA GLN A 68 8.69 -3.67 -9.69
C GLN A 68 8.89 -2.30 -10.34
N ASP A 69 8.02 -1.32 -10.02
CA ASP A 69 8.09 0.03 -10.56
C ASP A 69 9.40 0.75 -10.21
N TRP A 70 10.09 0.29 -9.17
CA TRP A 70 11.37 0.84 -8.72
C TRP A 70 12.52 -0.15 -8.91
N ASN A 71 12.36 -1.11 -9.84
CA ASN A 71 13.34 -2.17 -10.10
C ASN A 71 13.73 -2.94 -8.83
N TYR A 72 12.78 -3.09 -7.91
CA TYR A 72 12.97 -3.75 -6.60
C TYR A 72 13.99 -3.06 -5.70
N LEU A 73 14.33 -1.82 -6.02
CA LEU A 73 15.17 -0.98 -5.17
C LEU A 73 14.28 -0.17 -4.21
N TYR A 74 14.92 0.44 -3.22
CA TYR A 74 14.24 1.32 -2.29
C TYR A 74 13.39 2.37 -3.02
N GLY A 75 12.13 2.54 -2.60
CA GLY A 75 11.22 3.49 -3.22
C GLY A 75 10.00 3.81 -2.34
N PRO A 76 9.24 4.85 -2.72
CA PRO A 76 8.09 5.30 -1.92
C PRO A 76 6.91 4.35 -1.93
N ASP A 77 6.88 3.38 -2.83
CA ASP A 77 5.80 2.39 -2.92
C ASP A 77 6.07 1.13 -2.10
N ASP A 78 7.13 1.11 -1.32
CA ASP A 78 7.50 -0.03 -0.50
C ASP A 78 6.45 -0.27 0.59
N ILE A 79 6.22 -1.54 0.93
CA ILE A 79 5.26 -1.95 1.95
C ILE A 79 6.03 -2.52 3.14
N TYR A 80 5.79 -1.97 4.33
CA TYR A 80 6.46 -2.41 5.55
C TYR A 80 5.95 -3.77 6.02
N VAL A 81 6.88 -4.64 6.42
CA VAL A 81 6.58 -5.96 6.98
C VAL A 81 7.24 -6.06 8.35
N SER A 82 6.44 -6.37 9.38
CA SER A 82 6.93 -6.41 10.75
C SER A 82 7.81 -7.63 11.03
N PRO A 83 8.73 -7.55 12.03
CA PRO A 83 9.54 -8.71 12.41
C PRO A 83 8.71 -9.91 12.85
N SER A 84 7.59 -9.69 13.52
CA SER A 84 6.72 -10.78 13.97
C SER A 84 6.11 -11.54 12.80
N GLN A 85 5.75 -10.85 11.71
CA GLN A 85 5.22 -11.50 10.51
C GLN A 85 6.30 -12.32 9.82
N ILE A 86 7.52 -11.79 9.75
CA ILE A 86 8.65 -12.50 9.14
C ILE A 86 8.92 -13.80 9.88
N LYS A 87 8.93 -13.77 11.20
CA LYS A 87 9.14 -14.97 12.02
C LYS A 87 7.99 -15.95 11.91
N ARG A 88 6.76 -15.45 12.02
CA ARG A 88 5.56 -16.30 12.04
C ARG A 88 5.39 -17.12 10.78
N PHE A 89 5.69 -16.55 9.64
CA PHE A 89 5.50 -17.20 8.34
C PHE A 89 6.81 -17.67 7.71
N ASP A 90 7.93 -17.59 8.45
CA ASP A 90 9.27 -17.98 7.97
C ASP A 90 9.62 -17.34 6.62
N LEU A 91 9.39 -16.03 6.53
CA LEU A 91 9.61 -15.28 5.32
C LEU A 91 11.11 -15.01 5.10
N LYS A 92 11.53 -14.96 3.84
CA LYS A 92 12.93 -14.76 3.48
C LYS A 92 13.06 -13.72 2.39
N THR A 93 14.19 -13.05 2.37
CA THR A 93 14.53 -12.12 1.29
C THR A 93 14.43 -12.82 -0.06
N GLY A 94 13.75 -12.19 -1.00
CA GLY A 94 13.49 -12.73 -2.32
C GLY A 94 12.11 -13.37 -2.48
N ASP A 95 11.38 -13.60 -1.38
CA ASP A 95 10.03 -14.13 -1.46
C ASP A 95 9.09 -13.12 -2.11
N ILE A 96 8.23 -13.60 -3.00
CA ILE A 96 7.15 -12.79 -3.57
C ILE A 96 5.95 -12.93 -2.65
N ILE A 97 5.51 -11.81 -2.08
CA ILE A 97 4.46 -11.81 -1.06
C ILE A 97 3.33 -10.89 -1.51
N SER A 98 2.11 -11.40 -1.41
CA SER A 98 0.91 -10.58 -1.58
C SER A 98 0.04 -10.70 -0.34
N GLY A 99 -0.75 -9.68 -0.08
CA GLY A 99 -1.63 -9.71 1.06
C GLY A 99 -2.39 -8.42 1.26
N GLN A 100 -3.09 -8.34 2.38
CA GLN A 100 -3.84 -7.17 2.78
C GLN A 100 -2.90 -6.14 3.40
N VAL A 101 -3.11 -4.87 3.03
CA VAL A 101 -2.29 -3.77 3.52
C VAL A 101 -3.18 -2.67 4.08
N ARG A 102 -2.60 -1.80 4.90
CA ARG A 102 -3.27 -0.61 5.41
C ARG A 102 -2.48 0.64 5.04
N PRO A 103 -3.17 1.78 4.86
CA PRO A 103 -2.48 3.04 4.65
C PRO A 103 -1.63 3.45 5.85
N PRO A 104 -0.62 4.32 5.64
CA PRO A 104 0.18 4.81 6.75
C PRO A 104 -0.65 5.62 7.74
N LYS A 105 -0.35 5.45 9.02
CA LYS A 105 -0.90 6.26 10.10
C LYS A 105 -0.06 7.54 10.27
N ASP A 106 -0.51 8.44 11.13
CA ASP A 106 0.26 9.64 11.44
C ASP A 106 1.69 9.27 11.88
N GLY A 107 2.67 9.89 11.24
CA GLY A 107 4.07 9.62 11.51
C GLY A 107 4.66 8.46 10.73
N GLU A 108 3.86 7.70 10.02
CA GLU A 108 4.32 6.60 9.16
C GLU A 108 4.46 7.07 7.72
N ARG A 109 5.39 6.48 6.98
CA ARG A 109 5.65 6.84 5.57
C ARG A 109 5.12 5.82 4.59
N TYR A 110 4.96 4.56 5.00
CA TYR A 110 4.69 3.44 4.11
C TYR A 110 3.41 2.73 4.50
N PHE A 111 2.79 2.10 3.49
CA PHE A 111 1.76 1.11 3.77
C PHE A 111 2.36 -0.01 4.59
N ALA A 112 1.54 -0.66 5.39
CA ALA A 112 1.98 -1.78 6.20
C ALA A 112 1.20 -3.04 5.86
N LEU A 113 1.90 -4.17 5.78
CA LEU A 113 1.26 -5.45 5.57
C LEU A 113 0.48 -5.85 6.81
N LEU A 114 -0.82 -6.11 6.64
CA LEU A 114 -1.69 -6.59 7.71
C LEU A 114 -1.73 -8.10 7.76
N ARG A 115 -1.81 -8.73 6.59
CA ARG A 115 -2.04 -10.18 6.50
C ARG A 115 -1.40 -10.73 5.23
N VAL A 116 -0.60 -11.77 5.39
CA VAL A 116 0.02 -12.48 4.27
C VAL A 116 -1.03 -13.43 3.67
N GLU A 117 -1.22 -13.36 2.36
CA GLU A 117 -2.16 -14.24 1.65
C GLU A 117 -1.45 -15.25 0.76
N ALA A 118 -0.26 -14.91 0.25
CA ALA A 118 0.45 -15.85 -0.63
C ALA A 118 1.97 -15.62 -0.57
#